data_d69fb9273298f8049a798aa8cf77de06
#
_entry.id   d69fb9273298f8049a798aa8cf77de06
#
_cell.length_a   1.000
_cell.length_b   1.000
_cell.length_c   1.000
_cell.angle_alpha   90.00
_cell.angle_beta   90.00
_cell.angle_gamma   90.00
#
_symmetry.space_group_name_H-M   'P 1'
#
loop_
_entity.id
_entity.type
_entity.pdbx_description
1 polymer ?
#
loop_
_entity_poly.entity_id
_entity_poly.type
_entity_poly.pdbx_seq_one_letter_code
_entity_poly.pdbx_strand_id
1 'polypeptide(L)'
;MRKKSGVLVLSFMLAVVLILSACGKNENNAGTGSTETNNGTKQEATKEPAAEQVTVTLAGWGASPEEQDLLNQTLKEFETKYPNVKVNYEVIADQYMDVIKTRLIGGEGPDVFYLDAFEAPGLIERNVLEPLDSYVTPEFDVADFEQPMVDAFKQEGVSYGFPKDFSTLAMFYNKKDFAEAGITAPPTTWDELEEAAVKLTKKEGDKTVRYGFGVAPELARQMFMIQAFGGKVSDDEGNAAFASPDALKGLQLVTDMHNVDKASGEPKEVGAGWGGEMFGQGKASIVFEGNWAIPFLEQNYKDLDYGTAELPTVNGKKGTMAFTVAYVMNKESKKKEAAWQLISFLTGKEGMKTWTSKGFALPTRKSVAQELGYDKDELRSAIVAGASYATPWQAGSTLPTIMSNFNNQFVDTFMGNSKLEDAMKKAETVANKEIAAAK
;
A
#
# COMPACT_ATOMS: atom_id res chain seq x y z
N MET A 1 40.50 -39.33 -0.03
CA MET A 1 40.04 -40.51 0.71
C MET A 1 38.52 -40.55 0.71
N ARG A 2 38.02 -41.61 0.10
CA ARG A 2 36.60 -41.98 -0.04
C ARG A 2 35.98 -42.29 1.33
N LYS A 3 34.69 -41.95 1.55
CA LYS A 3 33.72 -42.91 2.11
C LYS A 3 32.30 -42.52 1.65
N LYS A 4 31.71 -43.47 0.95
CA LYS A 4 30.29 -43.61 0.59
C LYS A 4 29.57 -44.33 1.75
N SER A 5 28.28 -44.08 1.89
CA SER A 5 27.21 -45.00 2.33
C SER A 5 26.00 -44.15 2.75
N GLY A 6 24.75 -44.41 2.47
CA GLY A 6 24.05 -45.49 1.79
C GLY A 6 22.55 -45.21 1.94
N VAL A 7 21.86 -45.54 0.91
CA VAL A 7 20.40 -45.49 0.73
C VAL A 7 19.69 -46.44 1.72
N LEU A 8 18.56 -46.03 2.29
CA LEU A 8 17.55 -46.96 2.76
C LEU A 8 16.13 -46.47 2.35
N VAL A 9 15.63 -47.12 1.32
CA VAL A 9 14.23 -47.13 0.90
C VAL A 9 13.50 -48.11 1.80
N LEU A 10 12.36 -47.70 2.38
CA LEU A 10 11.42 -48.66 2.93
C LEU A 10 10.00 -48.27 2.51
N SER A 11 9.53 -48.99 1.50
CA SER A 11 8.14 -49.13 1.09
C SER A 11 7.34 -49.90 2.14
N PHE A 12 6.14 -49.42 2.50
CA PHE A 12 5.11 -50.30 3.06
C PHE A 12 3.78 -50.07 2.35
N MET A 13 3.31 -51.16 1.80
CA MET A 13 2.05 -51.34 1.08
C MET A 13 0.86 -51.53 2.03
N LEU A 14 -0.26 -51.01 1.61
CA LEU A 14 -1.60 -51.61 1.51
C LEU A 14 -2.28 -52.20 2.75
N ALA A 15 -3.44 -51.69 3.10
CA ALA A 15 -4.62 -52.51 3.41
C ALA A 15 -5.91 -51.71 3.25
N VAL A 16 -6.66 -52.07 2.23
CA VAL A 16 -8.09 -51.75 1.98
C VAL A 16 -8.93 -52.66 2.85
N VAL A 17 -9.91 -52.12 3.61
CA VAL A 17 -11.03 -52.89 4.12
C VAL A 17 -12.34 -52.16 3.80
N LEU A 18 -13.04 -52.69 2.85
CA LEU A 18 -14.46 -52.47 2.59
C LEU A 18 -15.30 -53.27 3.58
N ILE A 19 -16.27 -52.66 4.22
CA ILE A 19 -17.40 -53.37 4.81
C ILE A 19 -18.69 -52.68 4.37
N LEU A 20 -19.39 -53.40 3.50
CA LEU A 20 -20.82 -53.28 3.21
C LEU A 20 -21.60 -54.16 4.20
N SER A 21 -22.73 -53.67 4.71
CA SER A 21 -23.93 -54.42 5.08
C SER A 21 -24.98 -53.46 5.59
N ALA A 22 -26.04 -53.26 5.04
CA ALA A 22 -27.21 -54.04 4.62
C ALA A 22 -28.44 -53.76 5.51
N CYS A 23 -29.51 -53.56 4.82
CA CYS A 23 -30.91 -53.34 5.20
C CYS A 23 -31.43 -54.14 6.39
N GLY A 24 -32.36 -53.52 7.12
CA GLY A 24 -33.30 -54.21 8.01
C GLY A 24 -34.62 -53.47 8.09
N LYS A 25 -35.59 -53.92 7.30
CA LYS A 25 -37.03 -53.65 7.44
C LYS A 25 -37.56 -54.40 8.66
N ASN A 26 -38.42 -53.84 9.42
CA ASN A 26 -39.52 -54.62 10.00
C ASN A 26 -40.78 -53.76 10.28
N GLU A 27 -41.88 -54.35 9.91
CA GLU A 27 -43.25 -53.84 9.96
C GLU A 27 -43.93 -54.20 11.28
N ASN A 28 -45.05 -53.49 11.49
CA ASN A 28 -46.25 -53.84 12.22
C ASN A 28 -46.34 -53.59 13.72
N ASN A 29 -47.20 -52.71 14.17
CA ASN A 29 -48.55 -53.16 14.61
C ASN A 29 -49.54 -52.03 14.84
N ALA A 30 -50.78 -52.34 14.57
CA ALA A 30 -51.94 -51.45 14.62
C ALA A 30 -52.49 -51.25 16.02
N GLY A 31 -53.14 -50.09 16.24
CA GLY A 31 -53.93 -49.79 17.41
C GLY A 31 -54.84 -48.58 17.14
N THR A 32 -56.11 -48.89 16.93
CA THR A 32 -57.30 -48.07 16.74
C THR A 32 -57.57 -47.04 17.85
N GLY A 33 -58.10 -45.83 17.46
CA GLY A 33 -58.97 -45.07 18.39
C GLY A 33 -59.09 -43.58 18.15
N SER A 34 -60.20 -43.23 17.45
CA SER A 34 -61.06 -42.05 17.67
C SER A 34 -60.59 -40.63 17.40
N THR A 35 -61.11 -40.11 16.32
CA THR A 35 -61.75 -38.80 16.04
C THR A 35 -61.73 -37.73 17.12
N GLU A 36 -61.12 -36.60 16.79
CA GLU A 36 -61.66 -35.27 17.05
C GLU A 36 -61.15 -34.26 16.03
N THR A 37 -62.10 -33.67 15.31
CA THR A 37 -61.95 -32.63 14.30
C THR A 37 -61.62 -31.31 15.01
N ASN A 38 -60.48 -30.72 14.75
CA ASN A 38 -60.26 -29.32 15.06
C ASN A 38 -59.61 -28.63 13.85
N ASN A 39 -60.47 -27.82 13.19
CA ASN A 39 -60.14 -27.06 12.00
C ASN A 39 -59.39 -25.81 12.43
N GLY A 40 -58.05 -25.91 12.47
CA GLY A 40 -57.15 -24.79 12.69
C GLY A 40 -56.28 -24.62 11.44
N THR A 41 -56.63 -23.62 10.63
CA THR A 41 -55.84 -23.18 9.48
C THR A 41 -54.44 -22.80 9.95
N LYS A 42 -53.48 -23.73 9.88
CA LYS A 42 -52.08 -23.37 9.98
C LYS A 42 -51.68 -22.66 8.68
N GLN A 43 -51.50 -21.36 8.76
CA GLN A 43 -50.75 -20.59 7.81
C GLN A 43 -49.31 -21.17 7.81
N GLU A 44 -48.96 -21.97 6.82
CA GLU A 44 -47.62 -22.30 6.51
C GLU A 44 -46.91 -20.98 6.14
N ALA A 45 -46.09 -20.51 7.05
CA ALA A 45 -45.12 -19.49 6.73
C ALA A 45 -44.22 -20.07 5.63
N THR A 46 -44.40 -19.61 4.41
CA THR A 46 -43.48 -19.83 3.30
C THR A 46 -42.11 -19.33 3.77
N LYS A 47 -41.23 -20.26 4.18
CA LYS A 47 -39.82 -19.95 4.30
C LYS A 47 -39.37 -19.51 2.93
N GLU A 48 -39.00 -18.24 2.78
CA GLU A 48 -38.18 -17.81 1.65
C GLU A 48 -36.98 -18.78 1.52
N PRO A 49 -36.68 -19.23 0.30
CA PRO A 49 -35.49 -20.07 0.11
C PRO A 49 -34.30 -19.33 0.69
N ALA A 50 -33.56 -19.97 1.59
CA ALA A 50 -32.31 -19.42 2.09
C ALA A 50 -31.44 -19.06 0.90
N ALA A 51 -31.03 -17.79 0.78
CA ALA A 51 -30.20 -17.33 -0.29
C ALA A 51 -28.94 -18.23 -0.37
N GLU A 52 -28.61 -18.69 -1.59
CA GLU A 52 -27.46 -19.55 -1.81
C GLU A 52 -26.19 -18.87 -1.28
N GLN A 53 -25.41 -19.60 -0.46
CA GLN A 53 -24.19 -19.08 0.12
C GLN A 53 -23.11 -18.96 -0.97
N VAL A 54 -22.55 -17.76 -1.13
CA VAL A 54 -21.48 -17.46 -2.07
C VAL A 54 -20.18 -17.24 -1.30
N THR A 55 -19.07 -17.86 -1.74
CA THR A 55 -17.74 -17.59 -1.16
C THR A 55 -16.92 -16.76 -2.12
N VAL A 56 -16.53 -15.55 -1.72
CA VAL A 56 -15.65 -14.63 -2.46
C VAL A 56 -14.20 -14.85 -2.00
N THR A 57 -13.28 -14.98 -2.94
CA THR A 57 -11.83 -15.03 -2.63
C THR A 57 -11.26 -13.62 -2.65
N LEU A 58 -10.68 -13.20 -1.51
CA LEU A 58 -9.91 -11.97 -1.37
C LEU A 58 -8.43 -12.33 -1.24
N ALA A 59 -7.56 -11.78 -2.08
CA ALA A 59 -6.12 -11.92 -1.93
C ALA A 59 -5.46 -10.60 -1.51
N GLY A 60 -4.49 -10.69 -0.59
CA GLY A 60 -3.68 -9.58 -0.14
C GLY A 60 -2.27 -10.02 0.22
N TRP A 61 -1.38 -9.06 0.43
CA TRP A 61 -0.04 -9.36 0.95
C TRP A 61 -0.06 -9.54 2.47
N GLY A 62 1.03 -10.09 2.99
CA GLY A 62 1.23 -10.22 4.43
C GLY A 62 1.41 -8.86 5.10
N ALA A 63 0.81 -8.72 6.26
CA ALA A 63 0.89 -7.55 7.11
C ALA A 63 1.40 -7.93 8.51
N SER A 64 1.53 -6.95 9.42
CA SER A 64 1.78 -7.26 10.83
C SER A 64 0.63 -8.09 11.44
N PRO A 65 0.87 -8.85 12.52
CA PRO A 65 -0.20 -9.57 13.21
C PRO A 65 -1.39 -8.67 13.59
N GLU A 66 -1.11 -7.44 14.00
CA GLU A 66 -2.11 -6.46 14.42
C GLU A 66 -2.97 -5.97 13.24
N GLU A 67 -2.36 -5.74 12.09
CA GLU A 67 -3.08 -5.40 10.85
C GLU A 67 -3.92 -6.58 10.36
N GLN A 68 -3.37 -7.81 10.46
CA GLN A 68 -4.10 -9.03 10.13
C GLN A 68 -5.35 -9.20 11.01
N ASP A 69 -5.24 -8.92 12.31
CA ASP A 69 -6.36 -8.98 13.24
C ASP A 69 -7.44 -7.93 12.92
N LEU A 70 -7.04 -6.72 12.53
CA LEU A 70 -7.97 -5.68 12.08
C LEU A 70 -8.72 -6.09 10.81
N LEU A 71 -8.01 -6.67 9.85
CA LEU A 71 -8.65 -7.17 8.63
C LEU A 71 -9.63 -8.30 8.95
N ASN A 72 -9.22 -9.27 9.78
CA ASN A 72 -10.09 -10.38 10.19
C ASN A 72 -11.35 -9.87 10.91
N GLN A 73 -11.21 -8.84 11.76
CA GLN A 73 -12.35 -8.18 12.39
C GLN A 73 -13.28 -7.55 11.34
N THR A 74 -12.73 -6.79 10.40
CA THR A 74 -13.50 -6.11 9.34
C THR A 74 -14.25 -7.12 8.46
N LEU A 75 -13.60 -8.24 8.10
CA LEU A 75 -14.24 -9.30 7.33
C LEU A 75 -15.36 -10.00 8.12
N LYS A 76 -15.20 -10.19 9.42
CA LYS A 76 -16.25 -10.74 10.28
C LYS A 76 -17.45 -9.79 10.38
N GLU A 77 -17.24 -8.49 10.46
CA GLU A 77 -18.30 -7.48 10.42
C GLU A 77 -19.04 -7.52 9.07
N PHE A 78 -18.32 -7.64 7.95
CA PHE A 78 -18.88 -7.86 6.63
C PHE A 78 -19.78 -9.10 6.58
N GLU A 79 -19.28 -10.26 7.02
CA GLU A 79 -20.03 -11.52 7.01
C GLU A 79 -21.27 -11.51 7.95
N THR A 80 -21.23 -10.66 8.97
CA THR A 80 -22.38 -10.43 9.86
C THR A 80 -23.45 -9.62 9.14
N LYS A 81 -23.05 -8.61 8.36
CA LYS A 81 -23.96 -7.76 7.58
C LYS A 81 -24.51 -8.47 6.33
N TYR A 82 -23.71 -9.34 5.72
CA TYR A 82 -24.05 -10.09 4.52
C TYR A 82 -23.91 -11.61 4.75
N PRO A 83 -24.81 -12.25 5.52
CA PRO A 83 -24.63 -13.63 5.99
C PRO A 83 -24.63 -14.69 4.88
N ASN A 84 -25.12 -14.34 3.70
CA ASN A 84 -25.08 -15.18 2.49
C ASN A 84 -23.75 -15.08 1.73
N VAL A 85 -22.83 -14.19 2.11
CA VAL A 85 -21.49 -14.08 1.49
C VAL A 85 -20.42 -14.43 2.51
N LYS A 86 -19.54 -15.36 2.14
CA LYS A 86 -18.34 -15.73 2.89
C LYS A 86 -17.10 -15.20 2.20
N VAL A 87 -16.07 -14.87 2.97
CA VAL A 87 -14.80 -14.42 2.43
C VAL A 87 -13.72 -15.45 2.72
N ASN A 88 -13.11 -15.96 1.67
CA ASN A 88 -11.86 -16.72 1.77
C ASN A 88 -10.68 -15.76 1.56
N TYR A 89 -10.06 -15.31 2.66
CA TYR A 89 -8.90 -14.41 2.59
C TYR A 89 -7.61 -15.23 2.44
N GLU A 90 -6.88 -14.93 1.38
CA GLU A 90 -5.61 -15.55 1.04
C GLU A 90 -4.46 -14.53 1.20
N VAL A 91 -3.50 -14.86 2.07
CA VAL A 91 -2.27 -14.08 2.25
C VAL A 91 -1.18 -14.62 1.33
N ILE A 92 -0.68 -13.76 0.44
CA ILE A 92 0.47 -14.05 -0.42
C ILE A 92 1.65 -13.23 0.11
N ALA A 93 2.57 -13.89 0.84
CA ALA A 93 3.64 -13.22 1.57
C ALA A 93 4.78 -12.72 0.68
N ASP A 94 5.11 -13.46 -0.38
CA ASP A 94 6.25 -13.18 -1.25
C ASP A 94 5.81 -12.96 -2.69
N GLN A 95 6.45 -12.01 -3.40
CA GLN A 95 6.25 -11.72 -4.82
C GLN A 95 4.76 -11.59 -5.19
N TYR A 96 4.01 -10.90 -4.34
CA TYR A 96 2.56 -10.79 -4.42
C TYR A 96 2.05 -10.49 -5.83
N MET A 97 2.54 -9.42 -6.47
CA MET A 97 2.06 -9.02 -7.79
C MET A 97 2.45 -10.00 -8.90
N ASP A 98 3.58 -10.69 -8.79
CA ASP A 98 3.97 -11.71 -9.78
C ASP A 98 3.05 -12.93 -9.68
N VAL A 99 2.69 -13.34 -8.46
CA VAL A 99 1.71 -14.40 -8.22
C VAL A 99 0.32 -13.99 -8.75
N ILE A 100 -0.15 -12.79 -8.43
CA ILE A 100 -1.45 -12.26 -8.91
C ILE A 100 -1.47 -12.21 -10.44
N LYS A 101 -0.46 -11.60 -11.08
CA LYS A 101 -0.36 -11.53 -12.55
C LYS A 101 -0.38 -12.91 -13.21
N THR A 102 0.36 -13.86 -12.65
CA THR A 102 0.40 -15.23 -13.14
C THR A 102 -0.96 -15.91 -13.06
N ARG A 103 -1.65 -15.78 -11.91
CA ARG A 103 -2.99 -16.36 -11.71
C ARG A 103 -4.05 -15.72 -12.60
N LEU A 104 -4.01 -14.39 -12.78
CA LEU A 104 -4.94 -13.71 -13.69
C LEU A 104 -4.79 -14.20 -15.14
N ILE A 105 -3.56 -14.39 -15.62
CA ILE A 105 -3.28 -14.94 -16.96
C ILE A 105 -3.76 -16.38 -17.06
N GLY A 106 -3.61 -17.19 -15.99
CA GLY A 106 -4.05 -18.59 -15.93
C GLY A 106 -5.56 -18.78 -15.77
N GLY A 107 -6.35 -17.70 -15.56
CA GLY A 107 -7.78 -17.78 -15.28
C GLY A 107 -8.11 -18.27 -13.85
N GLU A 108 -7.12 -18.31 -12.95
CA GLU A 108 -7.23 -18.75 -11.54
C GLU A 108 -7.06 -17.57 -10.56
N GLY A 109 -7.25 -16.35 -11.04
CA GLY A 109 -7.15 -15.15 -10.21
C GLY A 109 -8.24 -15.11 -9.12
N PRO A 110 -7.96 -14.47 -7.96
CA PRO A 110 -8.96 -14.24 -6.91
C PRO A 110 -10.10 -13.35 -7.43
N ASP A 111 -11.26 -13.38 -6.76
CA ASP A 111 -12.40 -12.52 -7.12
C ASP A 111 -12.09 -11.05 -6.86
N VAL A 112 -11.47 -10.76 -5.70
CA VAL A 112 -11.04 -9.42 -5.24
C VAL A 112 -9.58 -9.50 -4.80
N PHE A 113 -8.81 -8.45 -5.03
CA PHE A 113 -7.41 -8.41 -4.59
C PHE A 113 -6.91 -7.00 -4.35
N TYR A 114 -5.79 -6.89 -3.62
CA TYR A 114 -5.09 -5.64 -3.39
C TYR A 114 -4.32 -5.22 -4.63
N LEU A 115 -4.38 -3.94 -4.96
CA LEU A 115 -3.62 -3.39 -6.07
C LEU A 115 -3.01 -2.05 -5.67
N ASP A 116 -1.67 -1.97 -5.73
CA ASP A 116 -0.97 -0.70 -5.61
C ASP A 116 -1.26 0.21 -6.80
N ALA A 117 -1.32 1.52 -6.54
CA ALA A 117 -1.60 2.52 -7.57
C ALA A 117 -0.61 2.46 -8.75
N PHE A 118 0.68 2.18 -8.49
CA PHE A 118 1.68 2.14 -9.56
C PHE A 118 1.55 0.93 -10.49
N GLU A 119 0.89 -0.14 -10.05
CA GLU A 119 0.63 -1.34 -10.85
C GLU A 119 -0.69 -1.27 -11.63
N ALA A 120 -1.60 -0.36 -11.20
CA ALA A 120 -2.95 -0.28 -11.77
C ALA A 120 -2.98 -0.04 -13.29
N PRO A 121 -2.20 0.91 -13.87
CA PRO A 121 -2.22 1.12 -15.32
C PRO A 121 -1.90 -0.13 -16.12
N GLY A 122 -0.89 -0.90 -15.71
CA GLY A 122 -0.47 -2.11 -16.40
C GLY A 122 -1.53 -3.22 -16.39
N LEU A 123 -2.33 -3.35 -15.33
CA LEU A 123 -3.42 -4.32 -15.28
C LEU A 123 -4.68 -3.84 -16.00
N ILE A 124 -4.95 -2.53 -15.99
CA ILE A 124 -6.05 -1.92 -16.75
C ILE A 124 -5.82 -2.10 -18.25
N GLU A 125 -4.63 -1.78 -18.75
CA GLU A 125 -4.25 -1.94 -20.17
C GLU A 125 -4.37 -3.39 -20.64
N ARG A 126 -4.06 -4.35 -19.75
CA ARG A 126 -4.24 -5.79 -20.02
C ARG A 126 -5.68 -6.26 -19.96
N ASN A 127 -6.62 -5.38 -19.59
CA ASN A 127 -8.05 -5.64 -19.53
C ASN A 127 -8.43 -6.83 -18.62
N VAL A 128 -7.72 -6.98 -17.48
CA VAL A 128 -7.95 -8.04 -16.50
C VAL A 128 -8.75 -7.58 -15.28
N LEU A 129 -9.02 -6.27 -15.18
CA LEU A 129 -9.83 -5.68 -14.11
C LEU A 129 -11.26 -5.42 -14.60
N GLU A 130 -12.23 -5.61 -13.70
CA GLU A 130 -13.63 -5.25 -13.94
C GLU A 130 -13.84 -3.75 -13.75
N PRO A 131 -14.49 -3.04 -14.70
CA PRO A 131 -14.96 -1.68 -14.49
C PRO A 131 -16.02 -1.62 -13.39
N LEU A 132 -15.86 -0.71 -12.42
CA LEU A 132 -16.71 -0.68 -11.23
C LEU A 132 -17.86 0.33 -11.28
N ASP A 133 -17.87 1.26 -12.24
CA ASP A 133 -18.86 2.37 -12.27
C ASP A 133 -20.31 1.90 -12.33
N SER A 134 -20.60 0.76 -12.98
CA SER A 134 -21.95 0.22 -13.06
C SER A 134 -22.50 -0.32 -11.73
N TYR A 135 -21.62 -0.58 -10.75
CA TYR A 135 -21.99 -1.04 -9.41
C TYR A 135 -22.14 0.12 -8.42
N VAL A 136 -21.57 1.30 -8.75
CA VAL A 136 -21.58 2.47 -7.86
C VAL A 136 -22.99 3.07 -7.77
N THR A 137 -23.53 3.14 -6.54
CA THR A 137 -24.79 3.83 -6.26
C THR A 137 -24.52 5.19 -5.59
N PRO A 138 -25.49 6.13 -5.59
CA PRO A 138 -25.32 7.41 -4.89
C PRO A 138 -24.97 7.26 -3.40
N GLU A 139 -25.44 6.22 -2.75
CA GLU A 139 -25.19 5.93 -1.32
C GLU A 139 -23.75 5.54 -1.05
N PHE A 140 -23.01 5.06 -2.06
CA PHE A 140 -21.59 4.76 -1.92
C PHE A 140 -20.77 6.03 -1.71
N ASP A 141 -21.26 7.20 -2.14
CA ASP A 141 -20.70 8.51 -1.86
C ASP A 141 -19.22 8.63 -2.25
N VAL A 142 -18.93 8.56 -3.55
CA VAL A 142 -17.56 8.69 -4.09
C VAL A 142 -16.94 10.05 -3.76
N ALA A 143 -17.73 11.10 -3.56
CA ALA A 143 -17.25 12.45 -3.25
C ALA A 143 -16.62 12.56 -1.84
N ASP A 144 -16.93 11.62 -0.96
CA ASP A 144 -16.32 11.54 0.38
C ASP A 144 -14.86 11.05 0.36
N PHE A 145 -14.43 10.41 -0.73
CA PHE A 145 -13.02 10.00 -0.85
C PHE A 145 -12.08 11.17 -1.15
N GLU A 146 -10.82 11.01 -0.77
CA GLU A 146 -9.72 11.83 -1.27
C GLU A 146 -9.55 11.60 -2.77
N GLN A 147 -9.89 12.60 -3.58
CA GLN A 147 -9.99 12.45 -5.03
C GLN A 147 -8.72 11.95 -5.72
N PRO A 148 -7.49 12.41 -5.34
CA PRO A 148 -6.26 11.90 -5.94
C PRO A 148 -6.10 10.38 -5.77
N MET A 149 -6.59 9.81 -4.67
CA MET A 149 -6.50 8.37 -4.39
C MET A 149 -7.45 7.56 -5.28
N VAL A 150 -8.65 8.09 -5.54
CA VAL A 150 -9.61 7.46 -6.47
C VAL A 150 -9.11 7.55 -7.91
N ASP A 151 -8.56 8.70 -8.30
CA ASP A 151 -8.09 8.93 -9.67
C ASP A 151 -6.89 8.05 -10.04
N ALA A 152 -6.12 7.59 -9.04
CA ALA A 152 -5.03 6.63 -9.24
C ALA A 152 -5.49 5.27 -9.81
N PHE A 153 -6.78 4.93 -9.68
CA PHE A 153 -7.37 3.67 -10.18
C PHE A 153 -8.38 3.91 -11.31
N LYS A 154 -8.28 5.08 -11.96
CA LYS A 154 -9.09 5.41 -13.13
C LYS A 154 -8.26 5.44 -14.40
N GLN A 155 -8.90 5.06 -15.50
CA GLN A 155 -8.39 5.27 -16.85
C GLN A 155 -9.55 5.72 -17.75
N GLU A 156 -9.34 6.79 -18.52
CA GLU A 156 -10.35 7.36 -19.43
C GLU A 156 -11.71 7.63 -18.74
N GLY A 157 -11.68 8.03 -17.46
CA GLY A 157 -12.86 8.31 -16.65
C GLY A 157 -13.56 7.10 -16.04
N VAL A 158 -13.09 5.88 -16.31
CA VAL A 158 -13.63 4.62 -15.78
C VAL A 158 -12.86 4.19 -14.54
N SER A 159 -13.56 3.84 -13.47
CA SER A 159 -12.99 3.38 -12.20
C SER A 159 -12.83 1.86 -12.20
N TYR A 160 -11.63 1.39 -11.84
CA TYR A 160 -11.28 -0.04 -11.76
C TYR A 160 -11.00 -0.51 -10.31
N GLY A 161 -10.94 0.41 -9.37
CA GLY A 161 -10.73 0.11 -7.97
C GLY A 161 -11.14 1.26 -7.06
N PHE A 162 -11.40 0.93 -5.78
CA PHE A 162 -11.63 1.93 -4.75
C PHE A 162 -10.56 1.82 -3.67
N PRO A 163 -9.94 2.96 -3.29
CA PRO A 163 -8.79 2.96 -2.40
C PRO A 163 -9.19 2.55 -0.98
N LYS A 164 -8.49 1.55 -0.43
CA LYS A 164 -8.72 1.04 0.93
C LYS A 164 -8.06 1.87 2.01
N ASP A 165 -6.92 2.45 1.69
CA ASP A 165 -6.11 3.28 2.58
C ASP A 165 -5.10 4.10 1.80
N PHE A 166 -4.44 5.02 2.48
CA PHE A 166 -3.34 5.78 1.92
C PHE A 166 -2.32 6.19 2.98
N SER A 167 -1.18 6.66 2.51
CA SER A 167 -0.25 7.50 3.26
C SER A 167 0.38 8.52 2.32
N THR A 168 0.54 9.74 2.78
CA THR A 168 1.47 10.68 2.14
C THR A 168 2.81 10.65 2.87
N LEU A 169 3.86 11.25 2.30
CA LEU A 169 5.07 11.55 3.05
C LEU A 169 4.88 12.82 3.86
N ALA A 170 5.36 12.79 5.09
CA ALA A 170 5.51 13.94 5.96
C ALA A 170 6.94 14.01 6.49
N MET A 171 7.34 15.17 6.96
CA MET A 171 8.61 15.36 7.64
C MET A 171 8.48 14.91 9.10
N PHE A 172 9.28 13.92 9.50
CA PHE A 172 9.48 13.52 10.89
C PHE A 172 10.73 14.22 11.42
N TYR A 173 10.64 14.85 12.58
CA TYR A 173 11.77 15.58 13.17
C TYR A 173 11.92 15.28 14.66
N ASN A 174 13.17 15.15 15.11
CA ASN A 174 13.51 14.89 16.52
C ASN A 174 13.47 16.20 17.32
N LYS A 175 12.49 16.33 18.23
CA LYS A 175 12.30 17.57 19.03
C LYS A 175 13.51 17.88 19.91
N LYS A 176 14.17 16.87 20.48
CA LYS A 176 15.37 17.06 21.30
C LYS A 176 16.55 17.60 20.47
N ASP A 177 16.78 17.05 19.28
CA ASP A 177 17.84 17.51 18.40
C ASP A 177 17.61 18.95 17.93
N PHE A 178 16.34 19.30 17.63
CA PHE A 178 15.93 20.67 17.28
C PHE A 178 16.21 21.65 18.42
N ALA A 179 15.83 21.29 19.66
CA ALA A 179 16.10 22.09 20.83
C ALA A 179 17.60 22.29 21.07
N GLU A 180 18.42 21.22 20.94
CA GLU A 180 19.87 21.30 21.06
C GLU A 180 20.52 22.23 20.01
N ALA A 181 19.97 22.25 18.78
CA ALA A 181 20.44 23.09 17.68
C ALA A 181 19.83 24.52 17.70
N GLY A 182 18.95 24.83 18.66
CA GLY A 182 18.26 26.13 18.77
C GLY A 182 17.23 26.35 17.66
N ILE A 183 16.70 25.26 17.06
CA ILE A 183 15.66 25.31 16.04
C ILE A 183 14.30 25.26 16.74
N THR A 184 13.50 26.31 16.59
CA THR A 184 12.23 26.49 17.33
C THR A 184 10.99 25.99 16.57
N ALA A 185 11.11 25.78 15.27
CA ALA A 185 10.00 25.29 14.41
C ALA A 185 10.55 24.43 13.28
N PRO A 186 9.75 23.46 12.76
CA PRO A 186 10.13 22.70 11.60
C PRO A 186 10.27 23.58 10.33
N PRO A 187 11.23 23.29 9.44
CA PRO A 187 11.45 24.04 8.21
C PRO A 187 10.24 23.94 7.27
N THR A 188 9.91 25.03 6.60
CA THR A 188 8.76 25.16 5.68
C THR A 188 9.17 25.31 4.22
N THR A 189 10.46 25.56 3.96
CA THR A 189 11.07 25.62 2.62
C THR A 189 12.29 24.70 2.55
N TRP A 190 12.69 24.34 1.32
CA TRP A 190 13.88 23.52 1.13
C TRP A 190 15.14 24.20 1.66
N ASP A 191 15.28 25.51 1.45
CA ASP A 191 16.44 26.26 1.95
C ASP A 191 16.52 26.23 3.49
N GLU A 192 15.37 26.38 4.18
CA GLU A 192 15.30 26.23 5.64
C GLU A 192 15.63 24.79 6.09
N LEU A 193 15.22 23.76 5.32
CA LEU A 193 15.58 22.38 5.58
C LEU A 193 17.09 22.15 5.46
N GLU A 194 17.71 22.70 4.43
CA GLU A 194 19.16 22.62 4.20
C GLU A 194 19.93 23.27 5.36
N GLU A 195 19.56 24.50 5.75
CA GLU A 195 20.15 25.16 6.91
C GLU A 195 19.97 24.37 8.21
N ALA A 196 18.77 23.82 8.43
CA ALA A 196 18.48 22.99 9.60
C ALA A 196 19.33 21.69 9.57
N ALA A 197 19.40 21.02 8.42
CA ALA A 197 20.16 19.79 8.27
C ALA A 197 21.66 19.99 8.56
N VAL A 198 22.25 21.09 8.10
CA VAL A 198 23.64 21.46 8.42
C VAL A 198 23.82 21.63 9.93
N LYS A 199 22.93 22.38 10.61
CA LYS A 199 23.01 22.62 12.07
C LYS A 199 22.80 21.33 12.90
N LEU A 200 21.98 20.40 12.41
CA LEU A 200 21.63 19.15 13.10
C LEU A 200 22.66 18.04 12.89
N THR A 201 23.53 18.18 11.88
CA THR A 201 24.56 17.16 11.57
C THR A 201 25.63 17.14 12.66
N LYS A 202 25.88 15.96 13.22
CA LYS A 202 26.96 15.74 14.20
C LYS A 202 28.07 14.89 13.65
N LYS A 203 29.31 15.30 13.93
CA LYS A 203 30.53 14.58 13.54
C LYS A 203 31.38 14.27 14.77
N GLU A 204 32.02 13.13 14.76
CA GLU A 204 33.09 12.74 15.68
C GLU A 204 34.36 12.51 14.85
N GLY A 205 35.26 13.47 14.89
CA GLY A 205 36.37 13.54 13.94
C GLY A 205 35.86 13.71 12.50
N ASP A 206 36.30 12.84 11.60
CA ASP A 206 35.87 12.85 10.20
C ASP A 206 34.57 12.05 9.96
N LYS A 207 34.05 11.35 10.98
CA LYS A 207 32.91 10.46 10.84
C LYS A 207 31.62 11.21 11.19
N THR A 208 30.64 11.22 10.28
CA THR A 208 29.28 11.65 10.61
C THR A 208 28.62 10.56 11.46
N VAL A 209 28.22 10.92 12.69
CA VAL A 209 27.54 10.03 13.64
C VAL A 209 26.03 10.23 13.63
N ARG A 210 25.55 11.41 13.19
CA ARG A 210 24.16 11.75 12.95
C ARG A 210 24.07 12.72 11.78
N TYR A 211 23.31 12.38 10.79
CA TYR A 211 22.95 13.29 9.71
C TYR A 211 21.80 14.19 10.12
N GLY A 212 21.80 15.45 9.63
CA GLY A 212 20.65 16.34 9.82
C GLY A 212 19.42 15.84 9.08
N PHE A 213 19.61 15.28 7.88
CA PHE A 213 18.53 14.76 7.06
C PHE A 213 18.83 13.36 6.53
N GLY A 214 17.96 12.41 6.77
CA GLY A 214 18.01 11.06 6.21
C GLY A 214 17.25 10.99 4.90
N VAL A 215 17.90 10.55 3.84
CA VAL A 215 17.36 10.48 2.47
C VAL A 215 17.23 9.03 2.03
N ALA A 216 16.07 8.66 1.48
CA ALA A 216 15.95 7.46 0.69
C ALA A 216 16.11 7.84 -0.79
N PRO A 217 17.27 7.50 -1.43
CA PRO A 217 17.57 7.92 -2.80
C PRO A 217 16.86 7.03 -3.83
N GLU A 218 15.53 7.05 -3.82
CA GLU A 218 14.66 6.29 -4.71
C GLU A 218 13.60 7.18 -5.37
N LEU A 219 13.18 6.84 -6.58
CA LEU A 219 12.30 7.68 -7.41
C LEU A 219 11.01 8.06 -6.70
N ALA A 220 10.41 7.14 -5.95
CA ALA A 220 9.16 7.39 -5.21
C ALA A 220 9.28 8.60 -4.27
N ARG A 221 10.43 8.84 -3.66
CA ARG A 221 10.68 9.98 -2.78
C ARG A 221 11.24 11.21 -3.49
N GLN A 222 11.73 11.05 -4.74
CA GLN A 222 12.28 12.15 -5.53
C GLN A 222 11.29 12.70 -6.58
N MET A 223 10.16 12.04 -6.80
CA MET A 223 9.18 12.45 -7.81
C MET A 223 8.71 13.89 -7.61
N PHE A 224 8.42 14.29 -6.37
CA PHE A 224 8.06 15.66 -6.04
C PHE A 224 9.18 16.66 -6.35
N MET A 225 10.44 16.31 -6.08
CA MET A 225 11.60 17.16 -6.39
C MET A 225 11.68 17.44 -7.90
N ILE A 226 11.47 16.41 -8.73
CA ILE A 226 11.40 16.53 -10.19
C ILE A 226 10.26 17.46 -10.61
N GLN A 227 9.05 17.25 -10.08
CA GLN A 227 7.83 17.97 -10.44
C GLN A 227 7.85 19.44 -9.97
N ALA A 228 8.53 19.75 -8.86
CA ALA A 228 8.62 21.11 -8.31
C ALA A 228 9.21 22.12 -9.32
N PHE A 229 10.10 21.67 -10.19
CA PHE A 229 10.71 22.49 -11.24
C PHE A 229 10.03 22.34 -12.61
N GLY A 230 8.97 21.54 -12.72
CA GLY A 230 8.26 21.28 -13.97
C GLY A 230 8.78 20.10 -14.78
N GLY A 231 9.72 19.32 -14.22
CA GLY A 231 10.15 18.05 -14.79
C GLY A 231 9.05 16.98 -14.71
N LYS A 232 9.18 15.95 -15.53
CA LYS A 232 8.29 14.78 -15.56
C LYS A 232 9.10 13.50 -15.29
N VAL A 233 8.46 12.51 -14.71
CA VAL A 233 9.03 11.14 -14.55
C VAL A 233 8.90 10.38 -15.87
N SER A 234 7.72 10.48 -16.51
CA SER A 234 7.44 9.95 -17.85
C SER A 234 6.82 11.01 -18.73
N ASP A 235 6.98 10.88 -20.05
CA ASP A 235 6.25 11.66 -21.05
C ASP A 235 4.84 11.09 -21.30
N ASP A 236 4.11 11.72 -22.20
CA ASP A 236 2.73 11.34 -22.54
C ASP A 236 2.66 10.02 -23.35
N GLU A 237 3.78 9.57 -23.95
CA GLU A 237 3.95 8.29 -24.63
C GLU A 237 4.42 7.18 -23.71
N GLY A 238 4.62 7.48 -22.40
CA GLY A 238 5.08 6.56 -21.39
C GLY A 238 6.59 6.27 -21.43
N ASN A 239 7.38 7.10 -22.11
CA ASN A 239 8.83 7.00 -22.03
C ASN A 239 9.36 7.72 -20.78
N ALA A 240 10.52 7.31 -20.28
CA ALA A 240 11.21 8.00 -19.19
C ALA A 240 11.61 9.42 -19.63
N ALA A 241 11.39 10.42 -18.75
CA ALA A 241 11.63 11.84 -18.99
C ALA A 241 12.29 12.57 -17.80
N PHE A 242 12.87 11.83 -16.86
CA PHE A 242 13.42 12.34 -15.60
C PHE A 242 14.81 12.97 -15.72
N ALA A 243 15.45 12.95 -16.89
CA ALA A 243 16.75 13.57 -17.13
C ALA A 243 16.67 14.94 -17.83
N SER A 244 15.49 15.54 -17.92
CA SER A 244 15.32 16.90 -18.44
C SER A 244 16.04 17.92 -17.55
N PRO A 245 16.45 19.11 -18.10
CA PRO A 245 17.12 20.14 -17.30
C PRO A 245 16.31 20.59 -16.09
N ASP A 246 14.98 20.60 -16.19
CA ASP A 246 14.11 20.97 -15.08
C ASP A 246 14.02 19.86 -14.03
N ALA A 247 13.93 18.59 -14.41
CA ALA A 247 13.98 17.46 -13.50
C ALA A 247 15.31 17.44 -12.70
N LEU A 248 16.42 17.68 -13.40
CA LEU A 248 17.76 17.67 -12.79
C LEU A 248 17.94 18.78 -11.74
N LYS A 249 17.25 19.92 -11.83
CA LYS A 249 17.31 20.97 -10.80
C LYS A 249 16.85 20.47 -9.44
N GLY A 250 15.73 19.74 -9.40
CA GLY A 250 15.22 19.18 -8.14
C GLY A 250 16.11 18.08 -7.58
N LEU A 251 16.60 17.19 -8.45
CA LEU A 251 17.50 16.12 -8.06
C LEU A 251 18.87 16.65 -7.56
N GLN A 252 19.34 17.77 -8.13
CA GLN A 252 20.57 18.43 -7.73
C GLN A 252 20.50 18.90 -6.27
N LEU A 253 19.38 19.49 -5.83
CA LEU A 253 19.21 19.91 -4.44
C LEU A 253 19.44 18.74 -3.46
N VAL A 254 18.92 17.55 -3.79
CA VAL A 254 19.05 16.36 -2.94
C VAL A 254 20.50 15.86 -2.93
N THR A 255 21.17 15.83 -4.10
CA THR A 255 22.55 15.38 -4.18
C THR A 255 23.54 16.37 -3.58
N ASP A 256 23.29 17.68 -3.68
CA ASP A 256 24.14 18.72 -3.08
C ASP A 256 24.10 18.67 -1.57
N MET A 257 22.94 18.47 -0.96
CA MET A 257 22.84 18.32 0.50
C MET A 257 23.69 17.16 1.04
N HIS A 258 23.90 16.11 0.24
CA HIS A 258 24.83 15.01 0.57
C HIS A 258 26.28 15.33 0.19
N ASN A 259 26.50 15.68 -1.09
CA ASN A 259 27.85 15.76 -1.65
C ASN A 259 28.58 17.06 -1.35
N VAL A 260 27.86 18.18 -1.19
CA VAL A 260 28.42 19.51 -0.91
C VAL A 260 28.33 19.81 0.57
N ASP A 261 27.13 19.81 1.15
CA ASP A 261 26.88 20.24 2.53
C ASP A 261 27.25 19.19 3.56
N LYS A 262 27.32 17.93 3.15
CA LYS A 262 27.58 16.77 4.02
C LYS A 262 26.58 16.67 5.18
N ALA A 263 25.35 17.11 4.92
CA ALA A 263 24.29 17.23 5.91
C ALA A 263 23.22 16.13 5.78
N SER A 264 23.21 15.39 4.68
CA SER A 264 22.30 14.26 4.49
C SER A 264 23.04 12.94 4.26
N GLY A 265 22.35 11.82 4.52
CA GLY A 265 22.87 10.48 4.28
C GLY A 265 21.77 9.46 4.06
N GLU A 266 22.09 8.34 3.42
CA GLU A 266 21.16 7.23 3.25
C GLU A 266 21.20 6.26 4.45
N PRO A 267 20.12 5.50 4.71
CA PRO A 267 20.06 4.56 5.84
C PRO A 267 21.22 3.55 5.86
N LYS A 268 21.65 3.05 4.70
CA LYS A 268 22.71 2.04 4.61
C LYS A 268 24.07 2.54 5.10
N GLU A 269 24.37 3.84 4.98
CA GLU A 269 25.63 4.44 5.46
C GLU A 269 25.78 4.33 6.98
N VAL A 270 24.66 4.22 7.69
CA VAL A 270 24.63 4.13 9.15
C VAL A 270 24.15 2.76 9.66
N GLY A 271 23.98 1.80 8.75
CA GLY A 271 23.56 0.43 9.07
C GLY A 271 22.08 0.27 9.38
N ALA A 272 21.23 1.20 8.91
CA ALA A 272 19.78 1.10 8.99
C ALA A 272 19.19 0.54 7.69
N GLY A 273 18.07 -0.16 7.79
CA GLY A 273 17.38 -0.75 6.65
C GLY A 273 16.55 0.27 5.85
N TRP A 274 16.05 1.32 6.53
CA TRP A 274 15.19 2.35 5.95
C TRP A 274 15.17 3.62 6.82
N GLY A 275 14.54 4.70 6.32
CA GLY A 275 14.56 6.03 6.95
C GLY A 275 13.98 6.07 8.37
N GLY A 276 12.86 5.38 8.62
CA GLY A 276 12.27 5.33 9.96
C GLY A 276 13.16 4.62 10.99
N GLU A 277 13.88 3.59 10.58
CA GLU A 277 14.87 2.94 11.45
C GLU A 277 16.08 3.86 11.71
N MET A 278 16.59 4.52 10.65
CA MET A 278 17.66 5.52 10.77
C MET A 278 17.28 6.63 11.76
N PHE A 279 16.05 7.12 11.67
CA PHE A 279 15.51 8.15 12.56
C PHE A 279 15.34 7.64 13.99
N GLY A 280 14.74 6.46 14.17
CA GLY A 280 14.53 5.82 15.48
C GLY A 280 15.85 5.55 16.21
N GLN A 281 16.90 5.17 15.50
CA GLN A 281 18.26 4.97 16.03
C GLN A 281 18.99 6.29 16.36
N GLY A 282 18.39 7.45 16.09
CA GLY A 282 19.02 8.76 16.27
C GLY A 282 20.18 9.01 15.31
N LYS A 283 20.18 8.38 14.13
CA LYS A 283 21.18 8.54 13.07
C LYS A 283 20.82 9.60 12.06
N ALA A 284 19.56 10.04 12.05
CA ALA A 284 19.07 11.24 11.36
C ALA A 284 18.17 12.04 12.29
N SER A 285 18.23 13.37 12.24
CA SER A 285 17.35 14.26 12.99
C SER A 285 16.04 14.57 12.27
N ILE A 286 16.03 14.46 10.94
CA ILE A 286 14.88 14.65 10.06
C ILE A 286 14.85 13.49 9.05
N VAL A 287 13.65 12.98 8.74
CA VAL A 287 13.39 12.05 7.62
C VAL A 287 12.04 12.37 6.99
N PHE A 288 11.87 12.02 5.71
CA PHE A 288 10.58 12.05 5.04
C PHE A 288 10.02 10.63 4.97
N GLU A 289 8.97 10.37 5.73
CA GLU A 289 8.37 9.05 5.85
C GLU A 289 6.84 9.13 5.87
N GLY A 290 6.20 7.99 5.66
CA GLY A 290 4.75 7.89 5.70
C GLY A 290 4.22 7.45 7.08
N ASN A 291 2.90 7.27 7.14
CA ASN A 291 2.19 6.90 8.37
C ASN A 291 2.72 5.61 9.02
N TRP A 292 3.26 4.69 8.26
CA TRP A 292 3.87 3.43 8.74
C TRP A 292 5.03 3.66 9.73
N ALA A 293 5.68 4.82 9.68
CA ALA A 293 6.75 5.13 10.62
C ALA A 293 6.24 5.35 12.05
N ILE A 294 5.02 5.86 12.22
CA ILE A 294 4.45 6.17 13.54
C ILE A 294 4.36 4.89 14.42
N PRO A 295 3.61 3.83 14.05
CA PRO A 295 3.53 2.63 14.87
C PRO A 295 4.89 1.93 15.03
N PHE A 296 5.75 1.96 14.01
CA PHE A 296 7.09 1.43 14.13
C PHE A 296 7.93 2.14 15.19
N LEU A 297 7.90 3.47 15.23
CA LEU A 297 8.62 4.28 16.21
C LEU A 297 8.04 4.08 17.61
N GLU A 298 6.72 4.08 17.75
CA GLU A 298 6.03 3.86 19.03
C GLU A 298 6.34 2.49 19.65
N GLN A 299 6.50 1.46 18.83
CA GLN A 299 6.81 0.10 19.29
C GLN A 299 8.29 -0.08 19.63
N ASN A 300 9.19 0.44 18.81
CA ASN A 300 10.62 0.14 18.88
C ASN A 300 11.46 1.23 19.56
N TYR A 301 10.98 2.47 19.62
CA TYR A 301 11.73 3.66 20.11
C TYR A 301 10.85 4.52 21.02
N LYS A 302 10.33 3.93 22.07
CA LYS A 302 9.32 4.52 22.99
C LYS A 302 9.73 5.84 23.65
N ASP A 303 11.03 6.07 23.83
CA ASP A 303 11.58 7.27 24.45
C ASP A 303 11.91 8.38 23.43
N LEU A 304 11.61 8.16 22.14
CA LEU A 304 11.86 9.12 21.09
C LEU A 304 10.79 10.22 21.11
N ASP A 305 11.20 11.45 21.45
CA ASP A 305 10.33 12.63 21.37
C ASP A 305 10.47 13.27 19.98
N TYR A 306 9.43 13.10 19.17
CA TYR A 306 9.41 13.59 17.79
C TYR A 306 8.10 14.28 17.45
N GLY A 307 8.10 14.98 16.35
CA GLY A 307 6.91 15.57 15.74
C GLY A 307 6.88 15.30 14.25
N THR A 308 5.75 15.60 13.64
CA THR A 308 5.57 15.59 12.20
C THR A 308 5.19 16.97 11.68
N ALA A 309 5.50 17.25 10.43
CA ALA A 309 5.09 18.45 9.72
C ALA A 309 4.86 18.14 8.24
N GLU A 310 4.12 19.02 7.53
CA GLU A 310 4.07 18.94 6.06
C GLU A 310 5.49 19.04 5.48
N LEU A 311 5.72 18.44 4.29
CA LEU A 311 7.01 18.57 3.63
C LEU A 311 7.30 20.05 3.30
N PRO A 312 8.57 20.47 3.35
CA PRO A 312 8.95 21.81 2.92
C PRO A 312 8.59 22.07 1.47
N THR A 313 8.22 23.30 1.15
CA THR A 313 8.03 23.70 -0.24
C THR A 313 9.35 23.67 -1.00
N VAL A 314 9.31 23.21 -2.25
CA VAL A 314 10.44 23.21 -3.17
C VAL A 314 10.10 24.11 -4.34
N ASN A 315 10.97 25.05 -4.68
CA ASN A 315 10.72 26.06 -5.72
C ASN A 315 9.35 26.75 -5.53
N GLY A 316 8.98 27.05 -4.27
CA GLY A 316 7.72 27.68 -3.91
C GLY A 316 6.46 26.81 -4.09
N LYS A 317 6.60 25.54 -4.43
CA LYS A 317 5.50 24.59 -4.58
C LYS A 317 5.37 23.65 -3.39
N LYS A 318 4.13 23.44 -2.94
CA LYS A 318 3.79 22.31 -2.08
C LYS A 318 3.74 21.03 -2.92
N GLY A 319 4.14 19.93 -2.33
CA GLY A 319 4.00 18.61 -2.94
C GLY A 319 4.43 17.51 -1.99
N THR A 320 3.88 16.34 -2.18
CA THR A 320 4.26 15.10 -1.51
C THR A 320 3.84 13.91 -2.37
N MET A 321 4.38 12.75 -2.08
CA MET A 321 3.90 11.50 -2.68
C MET A 321 2.74 10.93 -1.87
N ALA A 322 1.78 10.32 -2.57
CA ALA A 322 0.77 9.48 -1.97
C ALA A 322 0.96 8.03 -2.40
N PHE A 323 1.05 7.17 -1.41
CA PHE A 323 0.99 5.72 -1.57
C PHE A 323 -0.44 5.29 -1.25
N THR A 324 -1.09 4.58 -2.16
CA THR A 324 -2.46 4.08 -1.96
C THR A 324 -2.63 2.72 -2.62
N VAL A 325 -3.46 1.92 -1.98
CA VAL A 325 -3.82 0.56 -2.40
C VAL A 325 -5.32 0.51 -2.58
N ALA A 326 -5.79 -0.13 -3.63
CA ALA A 326 -7.22 -0.36 -3.83
C ALA A 326 -7.61 -1.82 -3.65
N TYR A 327 -8.90 -2.03 -3.38
CA TYR A 327 -9.55 -3.28 -3.71
C TYR A 327 -10.04 -3.18 -5.16
N VAL A 328 -9.64 -4.17 -5.96
CA VAL A 328 -10.03 -4.31 -7.36
C VAL A 328 -10.73 -5.65 -7.59
N MET A 329 -11.55 -5.72 -8.64
CA MET A 329 -12.29 -6.93 -9.00
C MET A 329 -11.66 -7.58 -10.24
N ASN A 330 -11.42 -8.88 -10.17
CA ASN A 330 -11.03 -9.67 -11.33
C ASN A 330 -12.17 -9.68 -12.36
N LYS A 331 -11.87 -9.31 -13.60
CA LYS A 331 -12.82 -9.29 -14.71
C LYS A 331 -13.50 -10.63 -14.96
N GLU A 332 -12.78 -11.74 -14.74
CA GLU A 332 -13.26 -13.09 -14.94
C GLU A 332 -14.02 -13.67 -13.74
N SER A 333 -14.16 -12.93 -12.63
CA SER A 333 -14.95 -13.39 -11.49
C SER A 333 -16.37 -13.72 -11.91
N LYS A 334 -16.87 -14.85 -11.44
CA LYS A 334 -18.26 -15.30 -11.62
C LYS A 334 -19.19 -14.87 -10.48
N LYS A 335 -18.65 -14.10 -9.51
CA LYS A 335 -19.31 -13.70 -8.27
C LYS A 335 -19.31 -12.18 -8.12
N LYS A 336 -19.45 -11.43 -9.22
CA LYS A 336 -19.21 -9.99 -9.30
C LYS A 336 -20.09 -9.19 -8.32
N GLU A 337 -21.36 -9.55 -8.16
CA GLU A 337 -22.25 -8.88 -7.20
C GLU A 337 -21.76 -9.04 -5.74
N ALA A 338 -21.37 -10.26 -5.36
CA ALA A 338 -20.84 -10.53 -4.02
C ALA A 338 -19.45 -9.88 -3.83
N ALA A 339 -18.62 -9.87 -4.86
CA ALA A 339 -17.33 -9.17 -4.87
C ALA A 339 -17.52 -7.65 -4.70
N TRP A 340 -18.51 -7.05 -5.37
CA TRP A 340 -18.85 -5.65 -5.17
C TRP A 340 -19.37 -5.35 -3.76
N GLN A 341 -20.25 -6.23 -3.21
CA GLN A 341 -20.69 -6.10 -1.82
C GLN A 341 -19.48 -6.05 -0.86
N LEU A 342 -18.47 -6.91 -1.10
CA LEU A 342 -17.26 -6.90 -0.29
C LEU A 342 -16.46 -5.60 -0.48
N ILE A 343 -16.16 -5.19 -1.72
CA ILE A 343 -15.41 -3.97 -2.01
C ILE A 343 -16.13 -2.75 -1.41
N SER A 344 -17.44 -2.61 -1.65
CA SER A 344 -18.20 -1.48 -1.16
C SER A 344 -18.30 -1.41 0.36
N PHE A 345 -18.30 -2.55 1.06
CA PHE A 345 -18.25 -2.57 2.52
C PHE A 345 -16.85 -2.19 3.03
N LEU A 346 -15.78 -2.83 2.50
CA LEU A 346 -14.41 -2.60 2.94
C LEU A 346 -13.94 -1.16 2.71
N THR A 347 -14.40 -0.52 1.63
CA THR A 347 -14.13 0.88 1.31
C THR A 347 -15.26 1.83 1.74
N GLY A 348 -16.35 1.29 2.28
CA GLY A 348 -17.42 2.05 2.91
C GLY A 348 -17.02 2.61 4.28
N LYS A 349 -17.84 3.53 4.82
CA LYS A 349 -17.55 4.21 6.09
C LYS A 349 -17.31 3.24 7.25
N GLU A 350 -18.15 2.20 7.37
CA GLU A 350 -18.06 1.20 8.45
C GLU A 350 -16.75 0.38 8.35
N GLY A 351 -16.55 -0.30 7.24
CA GLY A 351 -15.38 -1.16 7.06
C GLY A 351 -14.06 -0.40 7.10
N MET A 352 -14.01 0.78 6.44
CA MET A 352 -12.83 1.64 6.47
C MET A 352 -12.51 2.16 7.87
N LYS A 353 -13.55 2.52 8.66
CA LYS A 353 -13.37 2.94 10.06
C LYS A 353 -12.75 1.84 10.89
N THR A 354 -13.25 0.61 10.80
CA THR A 354 -12.67 -0.54 11.52
C THR A 354 -11.23 -0.78 11.07
N TRP A 355 -10.98 -0.85 9.77
CA TRP A 355 -9.66 -1.08 9.20
C TRP A 355 -8.63 -0.04 9.64
N THR A 356 -9.00 1.24 9.68
CA THR A 356 -8.08 2.34 9.99
C THR A 356 -8.08 2.77 11.45
N SER A 357 -8.87 2.14 12.33
CA SER A 357 -9.12 2.55 13.72
C SER A 357 -7.89 2.63 14.61
N LYS A 358 -6.83 1.86 14.31
CA LYS A 358 -5.57 1.87 15.07
C LYS A 358 -4.45 2.68 14.42
N GLY A 359 -4.73 3.36 13.31
CA GLY A 359 -3.80 4.26 12.66
C GLY A 359 -2.58 3.60 12.01
N PHE A 360 -2.63 2.30 11.71
CA PHE A 360 -1.62 1.66 10.86
C PHE A 360 -1.71 2.15 9.42
N ALA A 361 -2.93 2.41 8.97
CA ALA A 361 -3.27 2.98 7.68
C ALA A 361 -4.21 4.16 7.87
N LEU A 362 -4.24 5.12 6.94
CA LEU A 362 -5.14 6.26 6.98
C LEU A 362 -6.34 6.04 6.06
N PRO A 363 -7.53 6.49 6.49
CA PRO A 363 -8.74 6.34 5.70
C PRO A 363 -8.72 7.25 4.48
N THR A 364 -9.11 6.72 3.33
CA THR A 364 -9.28 7.51 2.11
C THR A 364 -10.62 8.26 2.07
N ARG A 365 -11.53 8.01 3.01
CA ARG A 365 -12.75 8.80 3.21
C ARG A 365 -12.51 9.93 4.19
N LYS A 366 -12.80 11.15 3.74
CA LYS A 366 -12.65 12.39 4.55
C LYS A 366 -13.49 12.35 5.83
N SER A 367 -14.73 11.87 5.72
CA SER A 367 -15.62 11.75 6.88
C SER A 367 -15.09 10.78 7.94
N VAL A 368 -14.44 9.67 7.53
CA VAL A 368 -13.83 8.70 8.46
C VAL A 368 -12.58 9.28 9.11
N ALA A 369 -11.74 10.00 8.37
CA ALA A 369 -10.57 10.69 8.94
C ALA A 369 -10.98 11.70 10.04
N GLN A 370 -12.04 12.46 9.79
CA GLN A 370 -12.60 13.41 10.77
C GLN A 370 -13.20 12.70 11.98
N GLU A 371 -13.95 11.60 11.78
CA GLU A 371 -14.54 10.82 12.87
C GLU A 371 -13.48 10.19 13.77
N LEU A 372 -12.37 9.71 13.21
CA LEU A 372 -11.24 9.16 13.95
C LEU A 372 -10.30 10.25 14.51
N GLY A 373 -10.50 11.51 14.13
CA GLY A 373 -9.75 12.65 14.62
C GLY A 373 -8.32 12.77 14.06
N TYR A 374 -8.01 12.06 12.96
CA TYR A 374 -6.66 12.05 12.38
C TYR A 374 -6.26 13.38 11.73
N ASP A 375 -7.22 14.21 11.36
CA ASP A 375 -7.02 15.59 10.92
C ASP A 375 -6.51 16.52 12.02
N LYS A 376 -6.64 16.11 13.30
CA LYS A 376 -6.22 16.84 14.51
C LYS A 376 -5.18 16.09 15.34
N ASP A 377 -4.85 14.88 14.96
CA ASP A 377 -3.82 14.08 15.62
C ASP A 377 -2.45 14.71 15.42
N GLU A 378 -1.67 14.91 16.51
CA GLU A 378 -0.39 15.63 16.47
C GLU A 378 0.60 15.01 15.45
N LEU A 379 0.58 13.68 15.30
CA LEU A 379 1.52 12.99 14.42
C LEU A 379 0.94 12.69 13.02
N ARG A 380 -0.40 12.66 12.86
CA ARG A 380 -1.03 12.25 11.59
C ARG A 380 -1.60 13.42 10.79
N SER A 381 -1.86 14.57 11.43
CA SER A 381 -2.50 15.71 10.76
C SER A 381 -1.73 16.21 9.53
N ALA A 382 -0.39 16.22 9.59
CA ALA A 382 0.44 16.62 8.45
C ALA A 382 0.34 15.63 7.26
N ILE A 383 0.23 14.33 7.56
CA ILE A 383 0.06 13.28 6.56
C ILE A 383 -1.33 13.39 5.92
N VAL A 384 -2.37 13.61 6.73
CA VAL A 384 -3.76 13.82 6.26
C VAL A 384 -3.86 15.08 5.40
N ALA A 385 -3.26 16.19 5.83
CA ALA A 385 -3.25 17.43 5.07
C ALA A 385 -2.59 17.26 3.69
N GLY A 386 -1.55 16.46 3.61
CA GLY A 386 -0.85 16.10 2.38
C GLY A 386 -1.75 15.50 1.30
N ALA A 387 -2.81 14.78 1.68
CA ALA A 387 -3.70 14.08 0.75
C ALA A 387 -4.31 15.00 -0.32
N SER A 388 -4.58 16.26 0.03
CA SER A 388 -5.25 17.23 -0.85
C SER A 388 -4.37 17.74 -2.00
N TYR A 389 -3.04 17.61 -1.89
CA TYR A 389 -2.08 18.08 -2.91
C TYR A 389 -1.02 17.02 -3.27
N ALA A 390 -1.16 15.82 -2.77
CA ALA A 390 -0.25 14.73 -3.06
C ALA A 390 -0.35 14.28 -4.52
N THR A 391 0.78 13.86 -5.08
CA THR A 391 0.80 13.11 -6.33
C THR A 391 0.77 11.63 -6.00
N PRO A 392 -0.21 10.85 -6.50
CA PRO A 392 -0.20 9.41 -6.36
C PRO A 392 1.09 8.81 -6.94
N TRP A 393 1.63 7.80 -6.28
CA TRP A 393 2.79 7.04 -6.78
C TRP A 393 2.39 6.25 -8.03
N GLN A 394 2.29 6.98 -9.14
CA GLN A 394 1.91 6.44 -10.45
C GLN A 394 2.47 7.35 -11.56
N ALA A 395 2.95 6.75 -12.64
CA ALA A 395 3.39 7.45 -13.85
C ALA A 395 3.25 6.53 -15.09
N GLY A 396 2.08 5.86 -15.21
CA GLY A 396 1.76 4.96 -16.32
C GLY A 396 2.31 3.53 -16.13
N SER A 397 2.01 2.66 -17.09
CA SER A 397 2.35 1.22 -17.06
C SER A 397 3.85 0.93 -17.15
N THR A 398 4.65 1.89 -17.58
CA THR A 398 6.12 1.79 -17.72
C THR A 398 6.87 2.18 -16.45
N LEU A 399 6.17 2.69 -15.41
CA LEU A 399 6.79 3.14 -14.17
C LEU A 399 7.72 2.12 -13.51
N PRO A 400 7.42 0.80 -13.46
CA PRO A 400 8.35 -0.17 -12.87
C PRO A 400 9.72 -0.19 -13.56
N THR A 401 9.75 -0.12 -14.89
CA THR A 401 11.00 -0.05 -15.68
C THR A 401 11.73 1.27 -15.44
N ILE A 402 11.00 2.40 -15.43
CA ILE A 402 11.55 3.72 -15.16
C ILE A 402 12.17 3.76 -13.76
N MET A 403 11.43 3.30 -12.74
CA MET A 403 11.87 3.27 -11.35
C MET A 403 13.14 2.45 -11.16
N SER A 404 13.21 1.24 -11.72
CA SER A 404 14.38 0.38 -11.61
C SER A 404 15.64 1.05 -12.17
N ASN A 405 15.55 1.62 -13.37
CA ASN A 405 16.68 2.29 -14.02
C ASN A 405 17.09 3.57 -13.28
N PHE A 406 16.13 4.37 -12.82
CA PHE A 406 16.39 5.57 -12.02
C PHE A 406 17.12 5.20 -10.72
N ASN A 407 16.55 4.32 -9.90
CA ASN A 407 17.06 4.00 -8.58
C ASN A 407 18.50 3.48 -8.66
N ASN A 408 18.81 2.60 -9.61
CA ASN A 408 20.15 2.04 -9.79
C ASN A 408 21.23 3.11 -10.06
N GLN A 409 20.90 4.19 -10.79
CA GLN A 409 21.85 5.24 -11.13
C GLN A 409 21.80 6.41 -10.14
N PHE A 410 20.64 6.70 -9.54
CA PHE A 410 20.52 7.83 -8.62
C PHE A 410 21.23 7.57 -7.28
N VAL A 411 21.17 6.32 -6.76
CA VAL A 411 21.95 5.93 -5.58
C VAL A 411 23.45 6.18 -5.81
N ASP A 412 23.98 5.76 -6.98
CA ASP A 412 25.40 5.95 -7.31
C ASP A 412 25.79 7.44 -7.37
N THR A 413 24.89 8.27 -7.91
CA THR A 413 25.08 9.74 -7.94
C THR A 413 24.95 10.36 -6.54
N PHE A 414 23.99 9.93 -5.77
CA PHE A 414 23.79 10.40 -4.39
C PHE A 414 25.04 10.13 -3.56
N MET A 415 25.66 8.97 -3.72
CA MET A 415 26.92 8.61 -3.07
C MET A 415 28.17 9.33 -3.66
N GLY A 416 28.01 10.20 -4.66
CA GLY A 416 29.08 10.97 -5.26
C GLY A 416 29.99 10.20 -6.22
N ASN A 417 29.61 8.98 -6.62
CA ASN A 417 30.42 8.13 -7.50
C ASN A 417 30.29 8.52 -8.98
N SER A 418 29.22 9.23 -9.36
CA SER A 418 28.94 9.67 -10.73
C SER A 418 28.33 11.08 -10.75
N LYS A 419 28.44 11.77 -11.90
CA LYS A 419 27.77 13.06 -12.08
C LYS A 419 26.29 12.85 -12.33
N LEU A 420 25.45 13.68 -11.70
CA LEU A 420 24.00 13.59 -11.78
C LEU A 420 23.49 13.56 -13.23
N GLU A 421 23.89 14.53 -14.05
CA GLU A 421 23.43 14.65 -15.42
C GLU A 421 23.77 13.41 -16.27
N ASP A 422 25.01 12.93 -16.17
CA ASP A 422 25.48 11.77 -16.95
C ASP A 422 24.77 10.48 -16.50
N ALA A 423 24.60 10.29 -15.20
CA ALA A 423 23.92 9.12 -14.63
C ALA A 423 22.43 9.10 -15.00
N MET A 424 21.73 10.22 -14.86
CA MET A 424 20.31 10.31 -15.19
C MET A 424 20.04 10.15 -16.68
N LYS A 425 20.84 10.75 -17.57
CA LYS A 425 20.76 10.54 -19.02
C LYS A 425 20.99 9.09 -19.42
N LYS A 426 21.95 8.44 -18.78
CA LYS A 426 22.23 7.00 -18.99
C LYS A 426 21.02 6.16 -18.56
N ALA A 427 20.49 6.40 -17.34
CA ALA A 427 19.32 5.70 -16.81
C ALA A 427 18.10 5.86 -17.72
N GLU A 428 17.79 7.09 -18.13
CA GLU A 428 16.69 7.40 -19.06
C GLU A 428 16.83 6.70 -20.40
N THR A 429 18.06 6.69 -20.97
CA THR A 429 18.34 6.02 -22.24
C THR A 429 18.11 4.51 -22.14
N VAL A 430 18.55 3.87 -21.02
CA VAL A 430 18.37 2.43 -20.82
C VAL A 430 16.89 2.12 -20.59
N ALA A 431 16.21 2.88 -19.74
CA ALA A 431 14.77 2.71 -19.50
C ALA A 431 13.97 2.79 -20.82
N ASN A 432 14.23 3.79 -21.65
CA ASN A 432 13.53 3.97 -22.92
C ASN A 432 13.80 2.86 -23.92
N LYS A 433 15.02 2.30 -23.92
CA LYS A 433 15.34 1.12 -24.73
C LYS A 433 14.55 -0.11 -24.28
N GLU A 434 14.44 -0.34 -22.96
CA GLU A 434 13.69 -1.46 -22.38
C GLU A 434 12.18 -1.30 -22.64
N ILE A 435 11.64 -0.10 -22.47
CA ILE A 435 10.25 0.24 -22.77
C ILE A 435 9.93 -0.03 -24.23
N ALA A 436 10.78 0.42 -25.15
CA ALA A 436 10.59 0.17 -26.59
C ALA A 436 10.67 -1.31 -26.97
N ALA A 437 11.46 -2.11 -26.27
CA ALA A 437 11.57 -3.55 -26.50
C ALA A 437 10.39 -4.35 -25.95
N ALA A 438 9.62 -3.78 -25.01
CA ALA A 438 8.44 -4.40 -24.39
C ALA A 438 7.12 -4.09 -25.14
N LYS A 439 7.11 -3.08 -26.03
CA LYS A 439 6.00 -2.72 -26.93
C LYS A 439 5.99 -3.64 -28.17
#